data_496df18dd36c93db0e0c0f400c142e18
#
_entry.id   496df18dd36c93db0e0c0f400c142e18
#
_cell.length_a   1.000
_cell.length_b   1.000
_cell.length_c   1.000
_cell.angle_alpha   90.00
_cell.angle_beta   90.00
_cell.angle_gamma   90.00
#
_symmetry.space_group_name_H-M   'P 1'
#
loop_
_entity.id
_entity.type
_entity.pdbx_description
1 polymer ?
#
loop_
_entity_poly.entity_id
_entity_poly.type
_entity_poly.pdbx_seq_one_letter_code
_entity_poly.pdbx_strand_id
1 'polypeptide(L)'
;MVKLDGLVGQIKVKKAIHNFVDIARYLNSKGEKFVGRGLLKWNFVGNTGTGKTYVAEILADILKAMNLLDKGNLVEVRGEQIFNVSEYQCDQVLKQAMERSRHGLLFIDGDAPEFRNMNEYRMTSEQLRIKLMSLVPEVGGQGALVIAECNSPRQTVANSLTINGIYDFDHTFFFDDYTSDELFEILCRRLAKHKVKFTPEAEAKIREYIELLCSNRNLSFANARTMKHLARTIYEQVILRASRDEQSPRNKVLLEDVESYSWKQPRRIGY
;
A
#
# COMPACT_ATOMS: atom_id res chain seq x y z
N MET A 1 13.75 9.08 7.58
CA MET A 1 14.49 8.69 6.35
C MET A 1 14.91 7.22 6.39
N VAL A 2 15.58 6.69 7.44
CA VAL A 2 16.08 5.29 7.49
C VAL A 2 15.02 4.24 7.08
N LYS A 3 13.78 4.36 7.56
CA LYS A 3 12.69 3.45 7.16
C LYS A 3 12.36 3.55 5.66
N LEU A 4 12.42 4.74 5.08
CA LEU A 4 12.15 4.98 3.65
C LEU A 4 13.27 4.37 2.79
N ASP A 5 14.52 4.60 3.18
CA ASP A 5 15.68 4.08 2.46
C ASP A 5 15.74 2.55 2.51
N GLY A 6 15.29 1.97 3.62
CA GLY A 6 15.15 0.52 3.81
C GLY A 6 14.01 -0.15 3.03
N LEU A 7 13.12 0.61 2.38
CA LEU A 7 12.07 0.04 1.53
C LEU A 7 12.70 -0.67 0.32
N VAL A 8 12.20 -1.85 -0.04
CA VAL A 8 12.61 -2.51 -1.29
C VAL A 8 12.02 -1.75 -2.48
N GLY A 9 12.81 -1.57 -3.53
CA GLY A 9 12.35 -0.92 -4.76
C GLY A 9 11.86 0.51 -4.56
N GLN A 10 10.82 0.89 -5.30
CA GLN A 10 10.12 2.18 -5.25
C GLN A 10 11.06 3.40 -5.34
N ILE A 11 12.06 3.34 -6.22
CA ILE A 11 13.13 4.34 -6.33
C ILE A 11 12.58 5.73 -6.63
N LYS A 12 11.56 5.83 -7.52
CA LYS A 12 10.93 7.11 -7.89
C LYS A 12 10.24 7.76 -6.68
N VAL A 13 9.50 6.95 -5.90
CA VAL A 13 8.80 7.42 -4.69
C VAL A 13 9.80 7.89 -3.63
N LYS A 14 10.86 7.10 -3.38
CA LYS A 14 11.93 7.49 -2.46
C LYS A 14 12.53 8.84 -2.86
N LYS A 15 12.94 8.99 -4.12
CA LYS A 15 13.53 10.23 -4.64
C LYS A 15 12.57 11.41 -4.49
N ALA A 16 11.29 11.23 -4.79
CA ALA A 16 10.30 12.30 -4.67
C ALA A 16 10.12 12.74 -3.21
N ILE A 17 10.07 11.79 -2.25
CA ILE A 17 9.98 12.12 -0.83
C ILE A 17 11.26 12.79 -0.32
N HIS A 18 12.45 12.34 -0.75
CA HIS A 18 13.71 13.01 -0.42
C HIS A 18 13.70 14.47 -0.90
N ASN A 19 13.34 14.69 -2.17
CA ASN A 19 13.26 16.05 -2.73
C ASN A 19 12.29 16.93 -1.93
N PHE A 20 11.12 16.40 -1.58
CA PHE A 20 10.15 17.09 -0.75
C PHE A 20 10.77 17.50 0.61
N VAL A 21 11.44 16.57 1.28
CA VAL A 21 12.08 16.83 2.58
C VAL A 21 13.17 17.90 2.45
N ASP A 22 13.98 17.86 1.40
CA ASP A 22 15.07 18.81 1.19
C ASP A 22 14.54 20.23 0.91
N ILE A 23 13.47 20.35 0.09
CA ILE A 23 12.79 21.64 -0.15
C ILE A 23 12.23 22.18 1.15
N ALA A 24 11.51 21.36 1.91
CA ALA A 24 10.91 21.81 3.16
C ALA A 24 11.97 22.24 4.20
N ARG A 25 13.09 21.52 4.30
CA ARG A 25 14.23 21.91 5.16
C ARG A 25 14.85 23.22 4.71
N TYR A 26 15.03 23.42 3.41
CA TYR A 26 15.60 24.64 2.88
C TYR A 26 14.71 25.84 3.22
N LEU A 27 13.41 25.77 2.97
CA LEU A 27 12.47 26.83 3.28
C LEU A 27 12.45 27.17 4.78
N ASN A 28 12.38 26.14 5.62
CA ASN A 28 12.46 26.31 7.08
C ASN A 28 13.75 27.01 7.51
N SER A 29 14.91 26.71 6.87
CA SER A 29 16.18 27.36 7.16
C SER A 29 16.20 28.84 6.81
N LYS A 30 15.32 29.29 5.91
CA LYS A 30 15.14 30.69 5.50
C LYS A 30 14.04 31.39 6.31
N GLY A 31 13.43 30.71 7.29
CA GLY A 31 12.32 31.26 8.05
C GLY A 31 11.00 31.32 7.28
N GLU A 32 10.97 30.69 6.09
CA GLU A 32 9.76 30.56 5.29
C GLU A 32 8.99 29.33 5.74
N LYS A 33 7.68 29.49 5.98
CA LYS A 33 6.82 28.35 6.31
C LYS A 33 6.52 27.57 5.04
N PHE A 34 6.96 26.31 4.97
CA PHE A 34 6.60 25.39 3.90
C PHE A 34 5.07 25.18 3.80
N VAL A 35 4.40 25.15 4.95
CA VAL A 35 2.94 24.97 5.07
C VAL A 35 2.32 26.35 5.37
N GLY A 36 2.23 27.19 4.35
CA GLY A 36 1.55 28.50 4.50
C GLY A 36 0.07 28.51 4.13
N ARG A 37 -0.47 27.45 3.54
CA ARG A 37 -1.74 27.56 2.81
C ARG A 37 -2.71 26.38 2.94
N GLY A 38 -2.65 25.55 3.99
CA GLY A 38 -3.68 24.55 4.19
C GLY A 38 -3.18 23.11 4.32
N LEU A 39 -4.10 22.18 4.05
CA LEU A 39 -3.88 20.76 4.11
C LEU A 39 -2.91 20.28 3.01
N LEU A 40 -1.89 19.49 3.37
CA LEU A 40 -1.06 18.79 2.40
C LEU A 40 -1.88 17.70 1.72
N LYS A 41 -1.96 17.74 0.39
CA LYS A 41 -2.77 16.80 -0.39
C LYS A 41 -1.87 16.01 -1.34
N TRP A 42 -1.84 14.69 -1.17
CA TRP A 42 -1.04 13.81 -2.01
C TRP A 42 -1.87 12.69 -2.63
N ASN A 43 -1.50 12.33 -3.86
CA ASN A 43 -2.07 11.20 -4.55
C ASN A 43 -1.03 10.07 -4.70
N PHE A 44 -1.41 8.83 -4.34
CA PHE A 44 -0.60 7.63 -4.47
C PHE A 44 -1.21 6.72 -5.51
N VAL A 45 -0.58 6.61 -6.68
CA VAL A 45 -1.06 5.82 -7.81
C VAL A 45 -0.21 4.56 -7.96
N GLY A 46 -0.85 3.40 -7.99
CA GLY A 46 -0.15 2.12 -8.18
C GLY A 46 -0.99 0.91 -7.82
N ASN A 47 -0.61 -0.25 -8.32
CA ASN A 47 -1.33 -1.50 -8.12
C ASN A 47 -1.39 -1.93 -6.65
N THR A 48 -2.29 -2.87 -6.35
CA THR A 48 -2.44 -3.43 -5.00
C THR A 48 -1.12 -4.06 -4.52
N GLY A 49 -0.76 -3.78 -3.26
CA GLY A 49 0.43 -4.37 -2.63
C GLY A 49 1.77 -3.75 -3.03
N THR A 50 1.80 -2.62 -3.72
CA THR A 50 3.03 -1.88 -4.09
C THR A 50 3.61 -1.06 -2.94
N GLY A 51 2.95 -1.01 -1.77
CA GLY A 51 3.48 -0.36 -0.57
C GLY A 51 2.89 1.01 -0.26
N LYS A 52 1.82 1.43 -0.93
CA LYS A 52 1.17 2.74 -0.72
C LYS A 52 0.92 3.06 0.76
N THR A 53 0.19 2.20 1.47
CA THR A 53 -0.11 2.39 2.91
C THR A 53 1.16 2.44 3.75
N TYR A 54 2.13 1.57 3.48
CA TYR A 54 3.39 1.54 4.23
C TYR A 54 4.21 2.83 4.04
N VAL A 55 4.23 3.38 2.83
CA VAL A 55 4.87 4.68 2.56
C VAL A 55 4.10 5.83 3.23
N ALA A 56 2.77 5.77 3.29
CA ALA A 56 1.98 6.76 4.01
C ALA A 56 2.29 6.78 5.53
N GLU A 57 2.50 5.60 6.14
CA GLU A 57 2.96 5.49 7.53
C GLU A 57 4.33 6.16 7.74
N ILE A 58 5.29 5.86 6.85
CA ILE A 58 6.63 6.48 6.88
C ILE A 58 6.53 7.99 6.69
N LEU A 59 5.66 8.43 5.79
CA LEU A 59 5.46 9.84 5.50
C LEU A 59 4.87 10.60 6.70
N ALA A 60 3.91 10.02 7.41
CA ALA A 60 3.38 10.60 8.64
C ALA A 60 4.48 10.80 9.70
N ASP A 61 5.38 9.80 9.87
CA ASP A 61 6.54 9.90 10.74
C ASP A 61 7.50 11.05 10.30
N ILE A 62 7.75 11.17 9.00
CA ILE A 62 8.63 12.21 8.42
C ILE A 62 8.03 13.61 8.66
N LEU A 63 6.76 13.79 8.34
CA LEU A 63 6.07 15.08 8.49
C LEU A 63 6.04 15.53 9.96
N LYS A 64 5.81 14.61 10.88
CA LYS A 64 5.92 14.89 12.31
C LYS A 64 7.34 15.30 12.70
N ALA A 65 8.34 14.55 12.27
CA ALA A 65 9.75 14.84 12.58
C ALA A 65 10.21 16.22 12.01
N MET A 66 9.53 16.72 11.00
CA MET A 66 9.76 18.02 10.39
C MET A 66 8.90 19.13 11.00
N ASN A 67 8.08 18.85 12.03
CA ASN A 67 7.10 19.76 12.62
C ASN A 67 6.08 20.31 11.61
N LEU A 68 5.82 19.56 10.53
CA LEU A 68 4.75 19.86 9.57
C LEU A 68 3.40 19.30 10.03
N LEU A 69 3.42 18.28 10.88
CA LEU A 69 2.28 17.74 11.61
C LEU A 69 2.59 17.69 13.10
N ASP A 70 1.62 18.06 13.93
CA ASP A 70 1.76 17.98 15.39
C ASP A 70 1.74 16.50 15.85
N LYS A 71 0.95 15.67 15.15
CA LYS A 71 0.81 14.24 15.42
C LYS A 71 1.35 13.45 14.24
N GLY A 72 2.06 12.36 14.51
CA GLY A 72 2.48 11.40 13.49
C GLY A 72 1.51 10.22 13.34
N ASN A 73 0.24 10.39 13.75
CA ASN A 73 -0.76 9.35 13.60
C ASN A 73 -1.25 9.30 12.15
N LEU A 74 -1.41 8.09 11.66
CA LEU A 74 -2.09 7.81 10.41
C LEU A 74 -3.46 7.21 10.73
N VAL A 75 -4.50 7.76 10.12
CA VAL A 75 -5.86 7.19 10.14
C VAL A 75 -6.13 6.66 8.74
N GLU A 76 -6.32 5.34 8.63
CA GLU A 76 -6.64 4.66 7.37
C GLU A 76 -8.17 4.50 7.25
N VAL A 77 -8.69 4.86 6.09
CA VAL A 77 -10.05 4.54 5.64
C VAL A 77 -9.94 3.65 4.42
N ARG A 78 -10.48 2.44 4.52
CA ARG A 78 -10.41 1.45 3.44
C ARG A 78 -11.58 1.60 2.49
N GLY A 79 -11.36 1.29 1.22
CA GLY A 79 -12.38 1.32 0.18
C GLY A 79 -13.66 0.54 0.56
N GLU A 80 -13.51 -0.59 1.26
CA GLU A 80 -14.65 -1.38 1.76
C GLU A 80 -15.58 -0.59 2.69
N GLN A 81 -15.05 0.33 3.47
CA GLN A 81 -15.80 1.16 4.43
C GLN A 81 -16.53 2.31 3.74
N ILE A 82 -16.17 2.63 2.51
CA ILE A 82 -16.68 3.76 1.74
C ILE A 82 -17.64 3.28 0.64
N PHE A 83 -17.20 2.31 -0.15
CA PHE A 83 -17.94 1.87 -1.36
C PHE A 83 -19.05 0.85 -1.08
N ASN A 84 -19.04 0.19 0.07
CA ASN A 84 -20.00 -0.87 0.43
C ASN A 84 -21.10 -0.42 1.38
N VAL A 85 -21.19 0.86 1.65
CA VAL A 85 -22.10 1.42 2.64
C VAL A 85 -23.02 2.46 2.00
N SER A 86 -24.09 2.80 2.69
CA SER A 86 -24.96 3.90 2.27
C SER A 86 -24.22 5.24 2.33
N GLU A 87 -24.72 6.23 1.61
CA GLU A 87 -24.15 7.57 1.60
C GLU A 87 -24.03 8.15 3.01
N TYR A 88 -25.07 8.00 3.83
CA TYR A 88 -25.07 8.44 5.22
C TYR A 88 -23.97 7.77 6.06
N GLN A 89 -23.79 6.46 5.91
CA GLN A 89 -22.74 5.72 6.62
C GLN A 89 -21.34 6.15 6.16
N CYS A 90 -21.17 6.40 4.86
CA CYS A 90 -19.91 6.93 4.35
C CYS A 90 -19.58 8.30 4.97
N ASP A 91 -20.56 9.20 5.08
CA ASP A 91 -20.39 10.49 5.74
C ASP A 91 -19.92 10.35 7.18
N GLN A 92 -20.52 9.43 7.91
CA GLN A 92 -20.13 9.17 9.30
C GLN A 92 -18.68 8.64 9.37
N VAL A 93 -18.32 7.70 8.49
CA VAL A 93 -16.96 7.15 8.44
C VAL A 93 -15.94 8.24 8.13
N LEU A 94 -16.18 9.06 7.11
CA LEU A 94 -15.28 10.12 6.71
C LEU A 94 -15.16 11.20 7.80
N LYS A 95 -16.26 11.68 8.37
CA LYS A 95 -16.25 12.68 9.45
C LYS A 95 -15.46 12.19 10.67
N GLN A 96 -15.71 10.95 11.11
CA GLN A 96 -14.95 10.36 12.22
C GLN A 96 -13.47 10.20 11.89
N ALA A 97 -13.13 9.76 10.67
CA ALA A 97 -11.74 9.62 10.24
C ALA A 97 -11.02 10.97 10.21
N MET A 98 -11.68 12.01 9.70
CA MET A 98 -11.15 13.37 9.67
C MET A 98 -10.90 13.92 11.07
N GLU A 99 -11.85 13.72 11.97
CA GLU A 99 -11.70 14.15 13.36
C GLU A 99 -10.53 13.45 14.07
N ARG A 100 -10.40 12.13 13.86
CA ARG A 100 -9.30 11.32 14.39
C ARG A 100 -7.93 11.65 13.79
N SER A 101 -7.90 12.08 12.52
CA SER A 101 -6.68 12.45 11.79
C SER A 101 -6.29 13.92 11.98
N ARG A 102 -7.02 14.71 12.74
CA ARG A 102 -6.66 16.10 13.04
C ARG A 102 -5.21 16.21 13.48
N HIS A 103 -4.44 17.10 12.82
CA HIS A 103 -3.01 17.30 13.02
C HIS A 103 -2.13 16.08 12.69
N GLY A 104 -2.68 15.06 12.04
CA GLY A 104 -2.03 13.86 11.55
C GLY A 104 -2.25 13.67 10.05
N LEU A 105 -2.15 12.41 9.59
CA LEU A 105 -2.34 12.03 8.20
C LEU A 105 -3.61 11.18 8.04
N LEU A 106 -4.51 11.61 7.16
CA LEU A 106 -5.64 10.81 6.69
C LEU A 106 -5.24 10.09 5.40
N PHE A 107 -5.29 8.77 5.41
CA PHE A 107 -5.06 7.92 4.26
C PHE A 107 -6.37 7.30 3.80
N ILE A 108 -6.78 7.56 2.57
CA ILE A 108 -7.98 6.99 1.97
C ILE A 108 -7.56 6.01 0.90
N ASP A 109 -7.89 4.73 1.10
CA ASP A 109 -7.72 3.71 0.08
C ASP A 109 -8.89 3.83 -0.92
N GLY A 110 -8.63 4.47 -2.05
CA GLY A 110 -9.58 4.70 -3.12
C GLY A 110 -9.77 3.49 -4.04
N ASP A 111 -9.09 2.37 -3.76
CA ASP A 111 -9.27 1.14 -4.50
C ASP A 111 -10.69 0.59 -4.23
N ALA A 112 -11.61 0.86 -5.15
CA ALA A 112 -12.92 0.22 -5.11
C ALA A 112 -12.74 -1.28 -5.38
N PRO A 113 -13.18 -2.16 -4.47
CA PRO A 113 -13.21 -3.58 -4.78
C PRO A 113 -14.06 -3.80 -6.03
N GLU A 114 -13.60 -4.65 -6.96
CA GLU A 114 -14.40 -5.04 -8.13
C GLU A 114 -15.64 -5.81 -7.65
N PHE A 115 -16.74 -5.10 -7.41
CA PHE A 115 -18.00 -5.74 -7.04
C PHE A 115 -18.78 -6.12 -8.28
N ARG A 116 -18.97 -7.41 -8.46
CA ARG A 116 -19.75 -8.01 -9.56
C ARG A 116 -21.27 -7.85 -9.40
N ASN A 117 -21.76 -7.35 -8.26
CA ASN A 117 -23.20 -7.17 -8.01
C ASN A 117 -23.52 -5.70 -7.79
N MET A 118 -24.01 -5.06 -8.83
CA MET A 118 -24.50 -3.68 -8.80
C MET A 118 -25.84 -3.61 -8.08
N ASN A 119 -25.87 -3.28 -6.80
CA ASN A 119 -27.06 -2.74 -6.16
C ASN A 119 -27.03 -1.22 -6.26
N GLU A 120 -28.15 -0.61 -6.65
CA GLU A 120 -28.34 0.80 -7.03
C GLU A 120 -28.00 1.86 -5.95
N TYR A 121 -27.65 1.45 -4.73
CA TYR A 121 -27.44 2.35 -3.59
C TYR A 121 -25.98 2.55 -3.18
N ARG A 122 -25.02 2.24 -4.05
CA ARG A 122 -23.60 2.34 -3.72
C ARG A 122 -23.00 3.65 -4.19
N MET A 123 -22.17 4.23 -3.33
CA MET A 123 -21.40 5.41 -3.68
C MET A 123 -20.47 5.13 -4.87
N THR A 124 -20.54 5.97 -5.89
CA THR A 124 -19.61 5.95 -7.01
C THR A 124 -18.30 6.66 -6.62
N SER A 125 -17.22 6.38 -7.35
CA SER A 125 -15.96 7.11 -7.16
C SER A 125 -16.13 8.62 -7.36
N GLU A 126 -17.05 9.03 -8.24
CA GLU A 126 -17.40 10.43 -8.45
C GLU A 126 -18.09 11.06 -7.23
N GLN A 127 -19.05 10.37 -6.66
CA GLN A 127 -19.74 10.82 -5.44
C GLN A 127 -18.78 10.91 -4.25
N LEU A 128 -17.88 9.92 -4.10
CA LEU A 128 -16.82 9.98 -3.09
C LEU A 128 -15.93 11.20 -3.30
N ARG A 129 -15.55 11.47 -4.53
CA ARG A 129 -14.73 12.62 -4.89
C ARG A 129 -15.40 13.93 -4.51
N ILE A 130 -16.63 14.15 -4.91
CA ILE A 130 -17.42 15.35 -4.56
C ILE A 130 -17.48 15.52 -3.04
N LYS A 131 -17.71 14.43 -2.35
CA LYS A 131 -17.82 14.39 -0.88
C LYS A 131 -16.50 14.74 -0.21
N LEU A 132 -15.40 14.17 -0.65
CA LEU A 132 -14.06 14.53 -0.15
C LEU A 132 -13.74 16.00 -0.38
N MET A 133 -14.14 16.56 -1.53
CA MET A 133 -13.96 17.99 -1.83
C MET A 133 -14.72 18.89 -0.86
N SER A 134 -15.95 18.51 -0.49
CA SER A 134 -16.73 19.29 0.47
C SER A 134 -16.17 19.21 1.90
N LEU A 135 -15.51 18.11 2.23
CA LEU A 135 -14.97 17.87 3.58
C LEU A 135 -13.55 18.39 3.80
N VAL A 136 -12.71 18.44 2.75
CA VAL A 136 -11.33 18.93 2.85
C VAL A 136 -11.21 20.33 3.46
N PRO A 137 -12.07 21.32 3.14
CA PRO A 137 -12.05 22.63 3.80
C PRO A 137 -12.38 22.59 5.29
N GLU A 138 -13.16 21.60 5.74
CA GLU A 138 -13.56 21.45 7.15
C GLU A 138 -12.42 20.93 8.04
N VAL A 139 -11.41 20.27 7.46
CA VAL A 139 -10.25 19.73 8.22
C VAL A 139 -9.34 20.84 8.77
N GLY A 140 -9.54 22.08 8.34
CA GLY A 140 -8.96 23.28 8.92
C GLY A 140 -7.43 23.24 9.00
N GLY A 141 -6.76 23.42 7.89
CA GLY A 141 -5.41 24.00 7.81
C GLY A 141 -4.21 23.26 8.42
N GLN A 142 -4.39 22.19 9.17
CA GLN A 142 -3.30 21.46 9.84
C GLN A 142 -3.51 19.96 9.73
N GLY A 143 -2.99 19.37 8.67
CA GLY A 143 -3.05 17.93 8.44
C GLY A 143 -2.47 17.55 7.09
N ALA A 144 -2.48 16.26 6.79
CA ALA A 144 -2.16 15.74 5.49
C ALA A 144 -3.24 14.74 5.03
N LEU A 145 -3.58 14.81 3.75
CA LEU A 145 -4.49 13.88 3.09
C LEU A 145 -3.73 13.12 2.02
N VAL A 146 -3.81 11.80 2.06
CA VAL A 146 -3.32 10.92 1.00
C VAL A 146 -4.49 10.13 0.45
N ILE A 147 -4.69 10.21 -0.85
CA ILE A 147 -5.63 9.35 -1.58
C ILE A 147 -4.82 8.32 -2.36
N ALA A 148 -5.12 7.05 -2.18
CA ALA A 148 -4.49 5.97 -2.90
C ALA A 148 -5.41 5.43 -3.99
N GLU A 149 -4.90 5.27 -5.19
CA GLU A 149 -5.63 4.77 -6.35
C GLU A 149 -4.90 3.60 -7.01
N CYS A 150 -5.67 2.64 -7.54
CA CYS A 150 -5.11 1.54 -8.32
C CYS A 150 -4.83 1.98 -9.76
N ASN A 151 -3.68 1.57 -10.31
CA ASN A 151 -3.30 1.80 -11.70
C ASN A 151 -3.85 0.71 -12.63
N SER A 152 -5.09 0.26 -12.43
CA SER A 152 -5.70 -0.75 -13.29
C SER A 152 -6.10 -0.14 -14.63
N PRO A 153 -5.74 -0.75 -15.79
CA PRO A 153 -6.15 -0.27 -17.11
C PRO A 153 -7.66 -0.19 -17.30
N ARG A 154 -8.44 -0.93 -16.50
CA ARG A 154 -9.90 -0.90 -16.52
C ARG A 154 -10.50 0.21 -15.65
N GLN A 155 -9.76 0.69 -14.66
CA GLN A 155 -10.18 1.78 -13.76
C GLN A 155 -9.68 3.15 -14.21
N THR A 156 -8.62 3.19 -15.04
CA THR A 156 -7.90 4.41 -15.41
C THR A 156 -8.72 5.44 -16.19
N VAL A 157 -9.80 5.05 -16.86
CA VAL A 157 -10.56 5.97 -17.71
C VAL A 157 -11.85 6.44 -17.06
N ALA A 158 -12.50 5.62 -16.24
CA ALA A 158 -13.83 5.92 -15.69
C ALA A 158 -13.83 6.38 -14.23
N ASN A 159 -12.82 6.00 -13.45
CA ASN A 159 -12.87 6.10 -11.98
C ASN A 159 -11.67 6.81 -11.34
N SER A 160 -10.71 7.32 -12.10
CA SER A 160 -9.58 8.03 -11.51
C SER A 160 -10.04 9.35 -10.88
N LEU A 161 -9.81 9.48 -9.59
CA LEU A 161 -10.05 10.72 -8.85
C LEU A 161 -9.24 11.90 -9.40
N THR A 162 -8.19 11.62 -10.19
CA THR A 162 -7.25 12.60 -10.72
C THR A 162 -7.51 13.06 -12.15
N ILE A 163 -8.20 12.26 -13.01
CA ILE A 163 -8.27 12.52 -14.46
C ILE A 163 -9.02 13.79 -14.84
N ASN A 164 -9.93 14.29 -14.00
CA ASN A 164 -10.76 15.44 -14.36
C ASN A 164 -10.31 16.78 -13.77
N GLY A 165 -9.04 16.88 -13.28
CA GLY A 165 -8.48 18.17 -12.85
C GLY A 165 -9.18 18.84 -11.65
N ILE A 166 -10.02 18.12 -10.91
CA ILE A 166 -10.84 18.67 -9.83
C ILE A 166 -10.06 18.70 -8.50
N TYR A 167 -9.01 17.86 -8.35
CA TYR A 167 -8.12 17.91 -7.20
C TYR A 167 -6.79 18.54 -7.57
N ASP A 168 -6.48 19.61 -6.89
CA ASP A 168 -5.14 20.18 -6.86
C ASP A 168 -4.33 19.44 -5.81
N PHE A 169 -3.70 18.32 -6.21
CA PHE A 169 -2.76 17.61 -5.37
C PHE A 169 -1.40 18.30 -5.39
N ASP A 170 -0.82 18.54 -4.23
CA ASP A 170 0.52 19.09 -4.13
C ASP A 170 1.57 18.16 -4.77
N HIS A 171 1.36 16.84 -4.63
CA HIS A 171 2.23 15.82 -5.22
C HIS A 171 1.47 14.56 -5.62
N THR A 172 1.89 13.94 -6.74
CA THR A 172 1.48 12.60 -7.14
C THR A 172 2.68 11.67 -7.14
N PHE A 173 2.55 10.54 -6.44
CA PHE A 173 3.59 9.51 -6.34
C PHE A 173 3.13 8.26 -7.09
N PHE A 174 3.95 7.80 -8.04
CA PHE A 174 3.68 6.61 -8.83
C PHE A 174 4.45 5.42 -8.26
N PHE A 175 3.71 4.41 -7.83
CA PHE A 175 4.24 3.16 -7.29
C PHE A 175 4.30 2.13 -8.40
N ASP A 176 5.51 1.82 -8.84
CA ASP A 176 5.73 0.78 -9.84
C ASP A 176 5.48 -0.61 -9.21
N ASP A 177 5.06 -1.59 -10.03
CA ASP A 177 5.04 -2.97 -9.61
C ASP A 177 6.46 -3.46 -9.33
N TYR A 178 6.61 -4.31 -8.33
CA TYR A 178 7.91 -4.90 -8.01
C TYR A 178 8.39 -5.86 -9.10
N THR A 179 9.70 -5.90 -9.31
CA THR A 179 10.37 -6.92 -10.11
C THR A 179 10.41 -8.25 -9.37
N SER A 180 10.73 -9.35 -10.07
CA SER A 180 10.88 -10.67 -9.45
C SER A 180 11.94 -10.68 -8.34
N ASP A 181 13.07 -10.00 -8.55
CA ASP A 181 14.13 -9.89 -7.56
C ASP A 181 13.70 -9.09 -6.33
N GLU A 182 13.00 -7.98 -6.52
CA GLU A 182 12.45 -7.17 -5.43
C GLU A 182 11.41 -7.96 -4.61
N LEU A 183 10.56 -8.74 -5.28
CA LEU A 183 9.59 -9.62 -4.62
C LEU A 183 10.28 -10.73 -3.84
N PHE A 184 11.32 -11.34 -4.40
CA PHE A 184 12.12 -12.33 -3.68
C PHE A 184 12.81 -11.72 -2.45
N GLU A 185 13.36 -10.52 -2.58
CA GLU A 185 13.95 -9.80 -1.44
C GLU A 185 12.89 -9.53 -0.34
N ILE A 186 11.68 -9.09 -0.72
CA ILE A 186 10.57 -8.90 0.21
C ILE A 186 10.22 -10.21 0.92
N LEU A 187 10.16 -11.33 0.20
CA LEU A 187 9.91 -12.65 0.75
C LEU A 187 10.99 -13.04 1.76
N CYS A 188 12.28 -12.90 1.40
CA CYS A 188 13.40 -13.19 2.27
C CYS A 188 13.37 -12.34 3.55
N ARG A 189 13.11 -11.03 3.44
CA ARG A 189 12.99 -10.14 4.60
C ARG A 189 11.83 -10.54 5.54
N ARG A 190 10.75 -11.12 5.00
CA ARG A 190 9.63 -11.65 5.80
C ARG A 190 10.03 -12.91 6.55
N LEU A 191 10.67 -13.88 5.89
CA LEU A 191 11.15 -15.11 6.51
C LEU A 191 12.27 -14.86 7.54
N ALA A 192 13.13 -13.87 7.29
CA ALA A 192 14.18 -13.48 8.23
C ALA A 192 13.64 -13.04 9.60
N LYS A 193 12.41 -12.52 9.69
CA LYS A 193 11.76 -12.22 10.97
C LYS A 193 11.54 -13.47 11.84
N HIS A 194 11.43 -14.62 11.21
CA HIS A 194 11.34 -15.94 11.83
C HIS A 194 12.68 -16.66 11.91
N LYS A 195 13.80 -15.96 11.52
CA LYS A 195 15.18 -16.51 11.46
C LYS A 195 15.31 -17.70 10.48
N VAL A 196 14.47 -17.73 9.45
CA VAL A 196 14.45 -18.80 8.42
C VAL A 196 15.09 -18.29 7.14
N LYS A 197 15.93 -19.12 6.49
CA LYS A 197 16.59 -18.85 5.22
C LYS A 197 16.38 -20.01 4.24
N PHE A 198 16.40 -19.73 2.96
CA PHE A 198 16.32 -20.76 1.91
C PHE A 198 17.62 -21.56 1.81
N THR A 199 17.50 -22.87 1.46
CA THR A 199 18.57 -23.61 0.83
C THR A 199 18.68 -23.23 -0.66
N PRO A 200 19.84 -23.45 -1.33
CA PRO A 200 20.00 -23.08 -2.74
C PRO A 200 18.93 -23.69 -3.66
N GLU A 201 18.54 -24.94 -3.42
CA GLU A 201 17.54 -25.66 -4.22
C GLU A 201 16.14 -25.06 -4.02
N ALA A 202 15.77 -24.79 -2.76
CA ALA A 202 14.50 -24.15 -2.43
C ALA A 202 14.44 -22.71 -2.97
N GLU A 203 15.56 -21.98 -2.93
CA GLU A 203 15.67 -20.63 -3.49
C GLU A 203 15.42 -20.64 -5.00
N ALA A 204 16.11 -21.53 -5.74
CA ALA A 204 15.95 -21.65 -7.19
C ALA A 204 14.48 -21.91 -7.57
N LYS A 205 13.82 -22.81 -6.84
CA LYS A 205 12.41 -23.14 -7.09
C LYS A 205 11.45 -21.99 -6.82
N ILE A 206 11.68 -21.24 -5.75
CA ILE A 206 10.86 -20.09 -5.40
C ILE A 206 11.07 -18.93 -6.37
N ARG A 207 12.28 -18.69 -6.84
CA ARG A 207 12.55 -17.67 -7.86
C ARG A 207 11.82 -17.96 -9.17
N GLU A 208 11.90 -19.21 -9.64
CA GLU A 208 11.13 -19.66 -10.82
C GLU A 208 9.61 -19.36 -10.65
N TYR A 209 9.08 -19.66 -9.47
CA TYR A 209 7.66 -19.39 -9.21
C TYR A 209 7.33 -17.90 -9.19
N ILE A 210 8.16 -17.06 -8.58
CA ILE A 210 7.95 -15.61 -8.55
C ILE A 210 8.02 -15.02 -9.97
N GLU A 211 8.94 -15.49 -10.81
CA GLU A 211 9.01 -15.11 -12.22
C GLU A 211 7.72 -15.47 -12.98
N LEU A 212 7.20 -16.66 -12.74
CA LEU A 212 5.91 -17.09 -13.31
C LEU A 212 4.76 -16.19 -12.85
N LEU A 213 4.70 -15.81 -11.57
CA LEU A 213 3.72 -14.87 -11.06
C LEU A 213 3.84 -13.49 -11.71
N CYS A 214 5.05 -13.00 -11.91
CA CYS A 214 5.30 -11.72 -12.57
C CYS A 214 4.90 -11.74 -14.06
N SER A 215 5.13 -12.87 -14.75
CA SER A 215 4.76 -13.04 -16.16
C SER A 215 3.25 -13.16 -16.37
N ASN A 216 2.55 -13.75 -15.38
CA ASN A 216 1.11 -14.01 -15.42
C ASN A 216 0.36 -13.16 -14.40
N ARG A 217 0.62 -11.84 -14.36
CA ARG A 217 -0.06 -10.91 -13.45
C ARG A 217 -1.56 -10.94 -13.68
N ASN A 218 -2.25 -11.77 -12.92
CA ASN A 218 -3.70 -11.87 -12.91
C ASN A 218 -4.30 -11.03 -11.76
N LEU A 219 -5.62 -10.94 -11.70
CA LEU A 219 -6.36 -10.19 -10.67
C LEU A 219 -6.05 -10.62 -9.22
N SER A 220 -5.50 -11.82 -9.02
CA SER A 220 -5.13 -12.33 -7.70
C SER A 220 -3.71 -11.97 -7.28
N PHE A 221 -2.87 -11.49 -8.21
CA PHE A 221 -1.51 -11.09 -7.90
C PHE A 221 -1.50 -9.68 -7.27
N ALA A 222 -1.02 -9.60 -6.05
CA ALA A 222 -1.00 -8.37 -5.25
C ALA A 222 0.41 -8.04 -4.73
N ASN A 223 1.41 -8.09 -5.60
CA ASN A 223 2.79 -7.65 -5.30
C ASN A 223 3.31 -8.15 -3.92
N ALA A 224 3.77 -7.24 -3.06
CA ALA A 224 4.29 -7.57 -1.72
C ALA A 224 3.24 -8.22 -0.80
N ARG A 225 1.93 -8.03 -1.03
CA ARG A 225 0.88 -8.72 -0.29
C ARG A 225 0.90 -10.22 -0.60
N THR A 226 1.09 -10.58 -1.88
CA THR A 226 1.29 -11.99 -2.30
C THR A 226 2.52 -12.59 -1.61
N MET A 227 3.64 -11.87 -1.54
CA MET A 227 4.85 -12.33 -0.86
C MET A 227 4.65 -12.49 0.66
N LYS A 228 3.82 -11.66 1.27
CA LYS A 228 3.45 -11.81 2.69
C LYS A 228 2.70 -13.13 2.94
N HIS A 229 1.75 -13.46 2.08
CA HIS A 229 1.03 -14.73 2.17
C HIS A 229 1.96 -15.91 1.92
N LEU A 230 2.78 -15.85 0.87
CA LEU A 230 3.76 -16.88 0.53
C LEU A 230 4.74 -17.13 1.68
N ALA A 231 5.28 -16.08 2.30
CA ALA A 231 6.17 -16.21 3.45
C ALA A 231 5.51 -16.94 4.63
N ARG A 232 4.25 -16.59 4.91
CA ARG A 232 3.48 -17.26 5.97
C ARG A 232 3.32 -18.74 5.71
N THR A 233 2.91 -19.11 4.50
CA THR A 233 2.67 -20.50 4.18
C THR A 233 3.95 -21.32 4.12
N ILE A 234 5.04 -20.79 3.56
CA ILE A 234 6.36 -21.45 3.60
C ILE A 234 6.78 -21.67 5.06
N TYR A 235 6.62 -20.67 5.92
CA TYR A 235 6.95 -20.83 7.33
C TYR A 235 6.09 -21.91 8.02
N GLU A 236 4.80 -21.95 7.73
CA GLU A 236 3.89 -23.00 8.22
C GLU A 236 4.36 -24.40 7.79
N GLN A 237 4.87 -24.58 6.55
CA GLN A 237 5.43 -25.86 6.08
C GLN A 237 6.74 -26.22 6.82
N VAL A 238 7.64 -25.26 7.01
CA VAL A 238 8.87 -25.46 7.79
C VAL A 238 8.53 -25.97 9.21
N ILE A 239 7.56 -25.36 9.87
CA ILE A 239 7.14 -25.78 11.22
C ILE A 239 6.46 -27.15 11.19
N LEU A 240 5.62 -27.41 10.20
CA LEU A 240 4.95 -28.72 10.05
C LEU A 240 5.97 -29.85 9.85
N ARG A 241 6.97 -29.65 8.99
CA ARG A 241 8.08 -30.60 8.78
C ARG A 241 8.85 -30.83 10.08
N ALA A 242 9.23 -29.75 10.76
CA ALA A 242 9.98 -29.84 12.01
C ALA A 242 9.18 -30.44 13.18
N SER A 243 7.84 -30.41 13.12
CA SER A 243 7.00 -31.09 14.12
C SER A 243 6.92 -32.61 13.92
N ARG A 244 7.21 -33.08 12.70
CA ARG A 244 7.21 -34.51 12.35
C ARG A 244 8.59 -35.15 12.52
N ASP A 245 9.63 -34.36 12.35
CA ASP A 245 11.03 -34.75 12.52
C ASP A 245 11.78 -33.70 13.32
N GLU A 246 12.05 -34.00 14.59
CA GLU A 246 12.74 -33.08 15.51
C GLU A 246 14.19 -32.77 15.11
N GLN A 247 14.82 -33.63 14.29
CA GLN A 247 16.19 -33.42 13.78
C GLN A 247 16.19 -32.47 12.56
N SER A 248 15.04 -32.20 11.97
CA SER A 248 14.91 -31.36 10.80
C SER A 248 15.14 -29.89 11.11
N PRO A 249 15.94 -29.16 10.29
CA PRO A 249 16.32 -27.78 10.61
C PRO A 249 15.14 -26.83 10.56
N ARG A 250 14.83 -26.15 11.68
CA ARG A 250 13.75 -25.15 11.79
C ARG A 250 14.10 -23.78 11.22
N ASN A 251 15.37 -23.56 10.92
CA ASN A 251 15.88 -22.28 10.42
C ASN A 251 16.17 -22.27 8.91
N LYS A 252 15.79 -23.35 8.21
CA LYS A 252 15.99 -23.49 6.77
C LYS A 252 14.69 -23.90 6.08
N VAL A 253 14.44 -23.28 4.93
CA VAL A 253 13.43 -23.74 3.96
C VAL A 253 14.11 -24.78 3.09
N LEU A 254 13.64 -26.00 3.11
CA LEU A 254 14.10 -27.11 2.26
C LEU A 254 13.23 -27.19 0.99
N LEU A 255 13.70 -27.91 -0.03
CA LEU A 255 12.97 -28.07 -1.27
C LEU A 255 11.56 -28.65 -1.04
N GLU A 256 11.42 -29.64 -0.15
CA GLU A 256 10.15 -30.25 0.22
C GLU A 256 9.13 -29.26 0.81
N ASP A 257 9.57 -28.20 1.52
CA ASP A 257 8.69 -27.17 2.07
C ASP A 257 8.00 -26.35 0.98
N VAL A 258 8.60 -26.30 -0.21
CA VAL A 258 8.12 -25.54 -1.36
C VAL A 258 7.53 -26.41 -2.47
N GLU A 259 7.86 -27.70 -2.54
CA GLU A 259 7.26 -28.65 -3.47
C GLU A 259 5.86 -29.10 -3.04
N SER A 260 5.62 -29.22 -1.74
CA SER A 260 4.28 -29.54 -1.19
C SER A 260 3.24 -28.47 -1.49
N TYR A 261 3.69 -27.28 -1.90
CA TYR A 261 2.85 -26.26 -2.48
C TYR A 261 2.41 -26.72 -3.87
N SER A 262 1.18 -27.19 -3.97
CA SER A 262 0.59 -27.38 -5.28
C SER A 262 0.35 -26.01 -5.91
N TRP A 263 1.29 -25.57 -6.74
CA TRP A 263 1.20 -24.38 -7.58
C TRP A 263 0.11 -24.52 -8.66
N LYS A 264 -1.03 -25.05 -8.27
CA LYS A 264 -2.19 -25.10 -9.12
C LYS A 264 -2.59 -23.64 -9.33
N GLN A 265 -2.45 -23.17 -10.57
CA GLN A 265 -3.14 -21.97 -11.00
C GLN A 265 -4.53 -21.99 -10.36
N PRO A 266 -4.99 -20.89 -9.73
CA PRO A 266 -6.35 -20.84 -9.27
C PRO A 266 -7.24 -21.25 -10.45
N ARG A 267 -7.99 -22.33 -10.30
CA ARG A 267 -8.92 -22.77 -11.34
C ARG A 267 -9.72 -21.53 -11.70
N ARG A 268 -9.74 -21.18 -13.00
CA ARG A 268 -10.72 -20.24 -13.51
C ARG A 268 -12.06 -20.82 -13.12
N ILE A 269 -12.68 -20.25 -12.09
CA ILE A 269 -14.09 -20.53 -11.82
C ILE A 269 -14.78 -19.83 -12.98
N GLY A 270 -15.07 -20.61 -14.03
CA GLY A 270 -15.89 -20.17 -15.13
C GLY A 270 -17.29 -19.90 -14.58
N TYR A 271 -17.79 -18.72 -14.81
CA TYR A 271 -19.20 -18.40 -14.86
C TYR A 271 -19.56 -18.07 -16.29
#